data_bf781013e21464c0a089c3a9347a7017
#
_entry.id   bf781013e21464c0a089c3a9347a7017
#
_cell.length_a   1.000
_cell.length_b   1.000
_cell.length_c   1.000
_cell.angle_alpha   90.00
_cell.angle_beta   90.00
_cell.angle_gamma   90.00
#
_symmetry.space_group_name_H-M   'P 1'
#
loop_
_entity.id
_entity.type
_entity.pdbx_description
1 polymer ?
#
loop_
_entity_poly.entity_id
_entity_poly.type
_entity_poly.pdbx_seq_one_letter_code
_entity_poly.pdbx_strand_id
1 'polypeptide(L)'
;EIRLSLVGSEMCIRDRENVTSAGTKTLSITVTGNGNEQFNVKSISPSTVNVTFDKIDTYTFEIKPSAPNLTFTDGCVLDEENFACTPSTIDVTGPQKQLDQVKYCVAETQQKEQLSASKIYTTDTLLFYNEAGTQVDSKDFTWDVAAFSLEVPVLYQKTMDVTYQITNAPANFDLDALKQRLHLSEQQITLAAPNTSMEEMSEFNIGSVALRDIDLDYSNDFVVNVPDDYVNQSGFSTVTLSLDSADLVKKDFVISDIGVVNAPGTYDFNVLTQQLKVSIIGPADVMDELDASDLTANVDLLSYSTQAGAVDSDTITFNYTPTISCSKYNTVWAVGDYRVAVQGVRSAATTTAGAGQNPSTVTTAGNN
;
A
#
# COMPACT_ATOMS: atom_id res chain seq x y z
N GLU A 1 26.75 5.30 51.75
CA GLU A 1 27.74 5.49 52.83
C GLU A 1 27.79 6.99 53.13
N ILE A 2 27.18 7.40 54.26
CA ILE A 2 27.27 8.81 54.74
C ILE A 2 28.54 8.91 55.54
N ARG A 3 29.57 9.55 54.99
CA ARG A 3 30.76 9.91 55.74
C ARG A 3 30.56 11.26 56.38
N LEU A 4 30.38 11.29 57.71
CA LEU A 4 30.52 12.50 58.49
C LEU A 4 31.98 12.59 58.95
N SER A 5 32.77 13.48 58.36
CA SER A 5 34.15 13.72 58.78
C SER A 5 34.14 14.60 60.02
N LEU A 6 34.51 14.04 61.14
CA LEU A 6 34.96 14.79 62.37
C LEU A 6 36.49 14.83 62.36
N VAL A 7 37.07 16.00 62.61
CA VAL A 7 38.53 16.18 62.64
C VAL A 7 39.09 15.21 63.67
N GLY A 8 39.75 14.14 63.24
CA GLY A 8 40.54 13.22 64.05
C GLY A 8 40.01 11.81 64.21
N SER A 9 38.83 11.41 63.73
CA SER A 9 38.36 10.01 63.75
C SER A 9 37.36 9.68 62.66
N GLU A 10 37.53 8.52 62.05
CA GLU A 10 36.55 7.98 61.08
C GLU A 10 35.39 7.32 61.81
N MET A 11 34.15 7.72 61.51
CA MET A 11 32.92 7.16 62.04
C MET A 11 32.19 6.37 60.95
N CYS A 12 31.94 5.08 61.19
CA CYS A 12 31.09 4.27 60.33
C CYS A 12 29.70 4.07 60.93
N ILE A 13 28.66 4.42 60.19
CA ILE A 13 27.29 3.98 60.50
C ILE A 13 27.13 2.57 59.91
N ARG A 14 26.98 1.54 60.75
CA ARG A 14 26.66 0.19 60.37
C ARG A 14 25.32 -0.19 60.99
N ASP A 15 24.25 -0.04 60.21
CA ASP A 15 22.96 -0.61 60.59
C ASP A 15 22.15 -1.02 59.40
N ARG A 16 22.80 -1.76 58.44
CA ARG A 16 22.12 -2.41 57.32
C ARG A 16 21.44 -3.73 57.71
N GLU A 17 21.80 -4.30 58.87
CA GLU A 17 21.47 -5.69 59.19
C GLU A 17 20.00 -5.89 59.61
N ASN A 18 19.24 -4.81 59.89
CA ASN A 18 17.85 -4.89 60.34
C ASN A 18 16.80 -4.31 59.43
N VAL A 19 17.15 -3.95 58.15
CA VAL A 19 16.18 -3.42 57.21
C VAL A 19 15.72 -4.54 56.26
N THR A 20 14.53 -5.08 56.53
CA THR A 20 13.92 -6.17 55.79
C THR A 20 12.81 -5.74 54.81
N SER A 21 12.46 -4.44 54.79
CA SER A 21 11.39 -3.90 53.95
C SER A 21 11.70 -2.50 53.44
N ALA A 22 11.27 -2.21 52.20
CA ALA A 22 11.35 -0.86 51.63
C ALA A 22 10.52 0.16 52.41
N GLY A 23 10.87 1.43 52.27
CA GLY A 23 10.22 2.58 52.91
C GLY A 23 11.17 3.41 53.77
N THR A 24 10.69 4.51 54.32
CA THR A 24 11.48 5.39 55.17
C THR A 24 11.58 4.79 56.59
N LYS A 25 12.82 4.57 57.03
CA LYS A 25 13.15 4.06 58.35
C LYS A 25 13.94 5.11 59.13
N THR A 26 13.61 5.28 60.39
CA THR A 26 14.38 6.11 61.32
C THR A 26 15.47 5.23 61.94
N LEU A 27 16.71 5.50 61.61
CA LEU A 27 17.87 4.77 62.12
C LEU A 27 18.56 5.56 63.21
N SER A 28 18.99 4.86 64.28
CA SER A 28 19.76 5.45 65.37
C SER A 28 21.24 5.58 64.96
N ILE A 29 21.83 6.69 65.28
CA ILE A 29 23.27 6.94 65.12
C ILE A 29 24.03 6.40 66.32
N THR A 30 24.91 5.40 66.10
CA THR A 30 25.79 4.83 67.09
C THR A 30 27.22 5.20 66.72
N VAL A 31 27.95 5.70 67.69
CA VAL A 31 29.38 6.05 67.58
C VAL A 31 30.20 4.99 68.29
N THR A 32 31.03 4.30 67.45
CA THR A 32 31.99 3.30 67.99
C THR A 32 33.41 3.73 67.61
N GLY A 33 34.35 3.61 68.53
CA GLY A 33 35.77 3.90 68.30
C GLY A 33 36.41 2.85 67.36
N ASN A 34 37.27 3.29 66.47
CA ASN A 34 38.06 2.45 65.61
C ASN A 34 39.45 2.26 66.21
N GLY A 35 39.70 1.15 66.94
CA GLY A 35 41.00 0.84 67.58
C GLY A 35 41.02 0.89 69.10
N ASN A 36 42.23 0.95 69.70
CA ASN A 36 42.46 0.86 71.14
C ASN A 36 42.19 2.17 71.93
N GLU A 37 41.60 3.16 71.28
CA GLU A 37 41.30 4.43 72.02
C GLU A 37 39.93 4.36 72.72
N GLN A 38 39.96 4.53 74.03
CA GLN A 38 38.75 4.65 74.80
C GLN A 38 38.28 6.09 74.83
N PHE A 39 37.11 6.35 74.24
CA PHE A 39 36.42 7.64 74.32
C PHE A 39 35.02 7.47 74.92
N ASN A 40 34.56 8.50 75.58
CA ASN A 40 33.20 8.56 76.13
C ASN A 40 32.36 9.49 75.27
N VAL A 41 31.28 8.94 74.60
CA VAL A 41 30.32 9.74 73.90
C VAL A 41 29.48 10.57 74.84
N LYS A 42 29.64 11.90 74.80
CA LYS A 42 28.89 12.82 75.72
C LYS A 42 27.48 13.09 75.16
N SER A 43 27.31 13.22 73.82
CA SER A 43 26.02 13.41 73.19
C SER A 43 26.15 13.14 71.69
N ILE A 44 25.06 12.70 71.06
CA ILE A 44 24.91 12.52 69.58
C ILE A 44 23.77 13.44 69.15
N SER A 45 24.05 14.37 68.26
CA SER A 45 23.03 15.26 67.69
C SER A 45 23.23 15.41 66.17
N PRO A 46 22.24 15.02 65.34
CA PRO A 46 21.01 14.30 65.67
C PRO A 46 21.29 12.86 66.11
N SER A 47 20.49 12.33 67.07
CA SER A 47 20.60 10.94 67.52
C SER A 47 20.00 9.92 66.55
N THR A 48 19.22 10.38 65.56
CA THR A 48 18.56 9.56 64.57
C THR A 48 18.63 10.23 63.21
N VAL A 49 18.58 9.42 62.13
CA VAL A 49 18.48 9.84 60.74
C VAL A 49 17.37 9.08 60.04
N ASN A 50 16.60 9.76 59.21
CA ASN A 50 15.62 9.12 58.36
C ASN A 50 16.29 8.70 57.06
N VAL A 51 16.27 7.40 56.71
CA VAL A 51 16.83 6.84 55.49
C VAL A 51 15.71 6.13 54.76
N THR A 52 15.57 6.45 53.48
CA THR A 52 14.61 5.76 52.63
C THR A 52 15.32 4.61 51.92
N PHE A 53 14.79 3.42 52.11
CA PHE A 53 15.24 2.19 51.48
C PHE A 53 14.27 1.83 50.35
N ASP A 54 14.80 1.37 49.24
CA ASP A 54 14.02 0.82 48.16
C ASP A 54 14.47 -0.63 47.87
N LYS A 55 13.62 -1.40 47.17
CA LYS A 55 13.94 -2.74 46.74
C LYS A 55 14.67 -2.64 45.41
N ILE A 56 15.73 -3.37 45.24
CA ILE A 56 16.35 -3.57 43.91
C ILE A 56 15.56 -4.67 43.20
N ASP A 57 15.13 -4.40 41.99
CA ASP A 57 14.40 -5.33 41.15
C ASP A 57 14.93 -5.29 39.70
N THR A 58 14.50 -6.22 38.85
CA THR A 58 14.88 -6.27 37.44
C THR A 58 13.61 -6.33 36.60
N TYR A 59 13.50 -5.40 35.64
CA TYR A 59 12.39 -5.30 34.71
C TYR A 59 12.91 -5.39 33.28
N THR A 60 12.15 -6.07 32.42
CA THR A 60 12.42 -6.12 30.97
C THR A 60 11.66 -5.01 30.28
N PHE A 61 12.36 -4.18 29.51
CA PHE A 61 11.79 -3.08 28.72
C PHE A 61 11.99 -3.29 27.23
N GLU A 62 11.02 -2.86 26.44
CA GLU A 62 11.14 -2.72 25.00
C GLU A 62 12.01 -1.52 24.64
N ILE A 63 12.89 -1.68 23.64
CA ILE A 63 13.79 -0.63 23.16
C ILE A 63 13.26 -0.09 21.84
N LYS A 64 13.02 1.23 21.78
CA LYS A 64 12.69 1.95 20.55
C LYS A 64 13.95 2.58 19.98
N PRO A 65 14.20 2.48 18.68
CA PRO A 65 15.31 3.19 18.03
C PRO A 65 15.01 4.69 17.91
N SER A 66 16.05 5.52 17.94
CA SER A 66 15.98 6.96 17.71
C SER A 66 17.23 7.48 17.02
N ALA A 67 17.04 8.32 16.01
CA ALA A 67 18.11 8.93 15.23
C ALA A 67 17.77 10.38 14.85
N PRO A 68 17.62 11.29 15.83
CA PRO A 68 17.03 12.62 15.62
C PRO A 68 17.86 13.57 14.76
N ASN A 69 19.14 13.26 14.54
CA ASN A 69 20.07 14.11 13.81
C ASN A 69 20.37 13.60 12.39
N LEU A 70 19.79 12.46 11.99
CA LEU A 70 19.91 11.97 10.62
C LEU A 70 18.96 12.74 9.72
N THR A 71 19.42 12.99 8.51
CA THR A 71 18.64 13.58 7.41
C THR A 71 18.71 12.67 6.20
N PHE A 72 17.82 12.86 5.23
CA PHE A 72 17.79 12.04 4.02
C PHE A 72 18.03 12.93 2.81
N THR A 73 18.62 12.36 1.76
CA THR A 73 18.77 13.05 0.48
C THR A 73 17.42 13.24 -0.19
N ASP A 74 17.31 14.18 -1.12
CA ASP A 74 16.10 14.39 -1.90
C ASP A 74 15.67 13.07 -2.56
N GLY A 75 14.39 12.74 -2.44
CA GLY A 75 13.85 11.47 -2.93
C GLY A 75 14.14 10.26 -2.03
N CYS A 76 14.61 10.46 -0.81
CA CYS A 76 14.79 9.40 0.18
C CYS A 76 14.04 9.72 1.49
N VAL A 77 13.49 8.69 2.14
CA VAL A 77 12.78 8.78 3.42
C VAL A 77 13.15 7.63 4.34
N LEU A 78 12.94 7.81 5.64
CA LEU A 78 13.05 6.72 6.61
C LEU A 78 11.88 5.75 6.45
N ASP A 79 12.16 4.48 6.49
CA ASP A 79 11.15 3.44 6.69
C ASP A 79 10.89 3.28 8.20
N GLU A 80 9.88 4.00 8.70
CA GLU A 80 9.58 4.02 10.12
C GLU A 80 9.12 2.66 10.66
N GLU A 81 8.48 1.83 9.81
CA GLU A 81 7.97 0.52 10.21
C GLU A 81 9.09 -0.50 10.44
N ASN A 82 10.16 -0.39 9.65
CA ASN A 82 11.31 -1.28 9.71
C ASN A 82 12.52 -0.68 10.45
N PHE A 83 12.39 0.53 11.02
CA PHE A 83 13.43 1.12 11.86
C PHE A 83 13.54 0.35 13.16
N ALA A 84 14.62 -0.42 13.33
CA ALA A 84 14.76 -1.41 14.38
C ALA A 84 16.03 -1.21 15.24
N CYS A 85 15.95 -1.71 16.48
CA CYS A 85 17.07 -1.82 17.41
C CYS A 85 17.35 -3.29 17.74
N THR A 86 18.60 -3.66 17.78
CA THR A 86 19.06 -4.98 18.26
C THR A 86 20.01 -4.80 19.45
N PRO A 87 19.72 -5.40 20.61
CA PRO A 87 18.52 -6.18 20.94
C PRO A 87 17.25 -5.29 21.00
N SER A 88 16.07 -5.89 20.81
CA SER A 88 14.78 -5.19 20.87
C SER A 88 14.23 -5.04 22.29
N THR A 89 14.80 -5.77 23.24
CA THR A 89 14.44 -5.72 24.69
C THR A 89 15.69 -5.73 25.52
N ILE A 90 15.58 -5.22 26.76
CA ILE A 90 16.67 -5.17 27.72
C ILE A 90 16.18 -5.40 29.15
N ASP A 91 16.96 -6.14 29.92
CA ASP A 91 16.75 -6.29 31.34
C ASP A 91 17.51 -5.20 32.11
N VAL A 92 16.78 -4.42 32.88
CA VAL A 92 17.31 -3.30 33.66
C VAL A 92 17.09 -3.55 35.14
N THR A 93 18.17 -3.48 35.90
CA THR A 93 18.17 -3.64 37.37
C THR A 93 18.34 -2.29 38.02
N GLY A 94 17.49 -1.97 39.01
CA GLY A 94 17.55 -0.71 39.74
C GLY A 94 16.51 -0.62 40.85
N PRO A 95 16.37 0.57 41.51
CA PRO A 95 15.36 0.81 42.49
C PRO A 95 13.94 0.63 41.94
N GLN A 96 13.13 -0.21 42.56
CA GLN A 96 11.80 -0.58 42.12
C GLN A 96 10.92 0.64 41.82
N LYS A 97 10.91 1.64 42.72
CA LYS A 97 10.10 2.85 42.51
C LYS A 97 10.49 3.69 41.31
N GLN A 98 11.76 3.66 40.90
CA GLN A 98 12.22 4.33 39.71
C GLN A 98 11.87 3.49 38.45
N LEU A 99 12.06 2.15 38.51
CA LEU A 99 11.67 1.24 37.46
C LEU A 99 10.17 1.29 37.17
N ASP A 100 9.32 1.39 38.19
CA ASP A 100 7.86 1.52 38.08
C ASP A 100 7.41 2.76 37.27
N GLN A 101 8.28 3.78 37.16
CA GLN A 101 8.01 4.98 36.36
C GLN A 101 8.35 4.82 34.87
N VAL A 102 9.20 3.84 34.54
CA VAL A 102 9.66 3.63 33.16
C VAL A 102 8.61 2.88 32.39
N LYS A 103 8.25 3.41 31.22
CA LYS A 103 7.33 2.79 30.27
C LYS A 103 8.04 2.12 29.12
N TYR A 104 9.08 2.76 28.57
CA TYR A 104 9.88 2.25 27.45
C TYR A 104 11.29 2.85 27.48
N CYS A 105 12.19 2.19 26.78
CA CYS A 105 13.57 2.66 26.56
C CYS A 105 13.76 3.12 25.12
N VAL A 106 14.71 4.02 24.92
CA VAL A 106 15.11 4.52 23.61
C VAL A 106 16.62 4.38 23.45
N ALA A 107 17.05 3.61 22.44
CA ALA A 107 18.44 3.60 22.00
C ALA A 107 18.60 4.71 20.96
N GLU A 108 19.44 5.71 21.28
CA GLU A 108 19.56 6.92 20.46
C GLU A 108 20.97 7.07 19.89
N THR A 109 21.07 7.33 18.56
CA THR A 109 22.33 7.74 17.96
C THR A 109 22.41 9.25 17.82
N GLN A 110 23.57 9.82 18.17
CA GLN A 110 23.86 11.25 18.05
C GLN A 110 24.54 11.61 16.71
N GLN A 111 24.67 10.64 15.81
CA GLN A 111 25.30 10.85 14.51
C GLN A 111 24.53 11.88 13.67
N LYS A 112 25.29 12.74 12.97
CA LYS A 112 24.76 13.75 12.05
C LYS A 112 25.24 13.39 10.65
N GLU A 113 24.34 12.86 9.85
CA GLU A 113 24.66 12.39 8.51
C GLU A 113 23.43 12.53 7.60
N GLN A 114 23.67 12.73 6.31
CA GLN A 114 22.64 12.70 5.29
C GLN A 114 22.70 11.36 4.56
N LEU A 115 21.60 10.59 4.63
CA LEU A 115 21.53 9.24 4.10
C LEU A 115 20.88 9.21 2.71
N SER A 116 21.47 8.41 1.83
CA SER A 116 20.92 8.04 0.52
C SER A 116 20.68 6.53 0.40
N ALA A 117 21.02 5.75 1.42
CA ALA A 117 20.83 4.31 1.48
C ALA A 117 20.75 3.85 2.94
N SER A 118 20.18 2.68 3.15
CA SER A 118 20.06 2.06 4.46
C SER A 118 21.42 1.88 5.13
N LYS A 119 21.50 2.13 6.44
CA LYS A 119 22.73 2.08 7.20
C LYS A 119 22.50 1.58 8.63
N ILE A 120 23.51 0.91 9.18
CA ILE A 120 23.51 0.43 10.56
C ILE A 120 24.41 1.34 11.40
N TYR A 121 23.90 1.78 12.54
CA TYR A 121 24.63 2.54 13.55
C TYR A 121 24.75 1.75 14.85
N THR A 122 25.85 1.98 15.55
CA THR A 122 26.03 1.44 16.90
C THR A 122 26.01 2.58 17.91
N THR A 123 25.27 2.42 19.00
CA THR A 123 25.19 3.39 20.11
C THR A 123 25.25 2.69 21.45
N ASP A 124 25.77 3.36 22.46
CA ASP A 124 25.74 2.97 23.87
C ASP A 124 24.74 3.82 24.68
N THR A 125 24.10 4.77 24.02
CA THR A 125 23.14 5.69 24.66
C THR A 125 21.78 5.03 24.78
N LEU A 126 21.35 4.80 26.02
CA LEU A 126 20.02 4.31 26.35
C LEU A 126 19.30 5.31 27.24
N LEU A 127 18.15 5.79 26.83
CA LEU A 127 17.30 6.74 27.52
C LEU A 127 16.02 6.06 28.00
N PHE A 128 15.51 6.48 29.16
CA PHE A 128 14.33 5.91 29.78
C PHE A 128 13.22 6.94 29.85
N TYR A 129 12.00 6.55 29.50
CA TYR A 129 10.85 7.44 29.43
C TYR A 129 9.65 6.88 30.19
N ASN A 130 8.91 7.77 30.84
CA ASN A 130 7.63 7.43 31.46
C ASN A 130 6.47 7.48 30.42
N GLU A 131 5.26 7.19 30.88
CA GLU A 131 4.06 7.20 30.04
C GLU A 131 3.72 8.59 29.45
N ALA A 132 4.12 9.67 30.13
CA ALA A 132 3.97 11.04 29.65
C ALA A 132 5.07 11.49 28.67
N GLY A 133 6.01 10.59 28.30
CA GLY A 133 7.15 10.93 27.45
C GLY A 133 8.23 11.78 28.13
N THR A 134 8.23 11.84 29.48
CA THR A 134 9.26 12.55 30.23
C THR A 134 10.40 11.59 30.56
N GLN A 135 11.64 12.06 30.37
CA GLN A 135 12.82 11.26 30.65
C GLN A 135 12.96 10.98 32.17
N VAL A 136 13.22 9.71 32.48
CA VAL A 136 13.49 9.23 33.87
C VAL A 136 14.99 9.19 34.12
N ASP A 137 15.44 9.65 35.31
CA ASP A 137 16.86 9.58 35.70
C ASP A 137 17.29 8.12 35.87
N SER A 138 18.32 7.70 35.16
CA SER A 138 18.81 6.32 35.09
C SER A 138 20.14 6.09 35.82
N LYS A 139 20.57 7.02 36.67
CA LYS A 139 21.88 6.92 37.37
C LYS A 139 22.05 5.67 38.21
N ASP A 140 20.94 5.18 38.78
CA ASP A 140 20.92 4.02 39.64
C ASP A 140 20.51 2.73 38.87
N PHE A 141 20.39 2.80 37.57
CA PHE A 141 20.07 1.67 36.70
C PHE A 141 21.33 0.97 36.20
N THR A 142 21.26 -0.33 36.06
CA THR A 142 22.33 -1.15 35.51
C THR A 142 21.73 -2.16 34.53
N TRP A 143 22.47 -2.44 33.45
CA TRP A 143 22.15 -3.43 32.42
C TRP A 143 23.44 -4.05 31.89
N ASP A 144 23.33 -5.20 31.22
CA ASP A 144 24.48 -5.98 30.75
C ASP A 144 24.81 -5.81 29.26
N VAL A 145 24.02 -5.03 28.51
CA VAL A 145 24.24 -4.76 27.08
C VAL A 145 25.15 -3.53 26.93
N ALA A 146 26.31 -3.72 26.31
CA ALA A 146 27.31 -2.66 26.16
C ALA A 146 27.04 -1.72 24.99
N ALA A 147 26.31 -2.19 23.94
CA ALA A 147 26.00 -1.40 22.76
C ALA A 147 24.75 -1.93 22.04
N PHE A 148 24.05 -1.02 21.37
CA PHE A 148 22.83 -1.27 20.60
C PHE A 148 23.11 -1.04 19.13
N SER A 149 22.59 -1.91 18.26
CA SER A 149 22.66 -1.76 16.81
C SER A 149 21.34 -1.18 16.32
N LEU A 150 21.37 -0.02 15.67
CA LEU A 150 20.23 0.65 15.06
C LEU A 150 20.29 0.42 13.56
N GLU A 151 19.32 -0.31 13.02
CA GLU A 151 19.15 -0.49 11.58
C GLU A 151 18.23 0.60 11.05
N VAL A 152 18.80 1.55 10.29
CA VAL A 152 18.10 2.69 9.71
C VAL A 152 17.81 2.39 8.23
N PRO A 153 16.62 1.86 7.91
CA PRO A 153 16.26 1.57 6.54
C PRO A 153 15.85 2.84 5.80
N VAL A 154 16.29 2.97 4.56
CA VAL A 154 16.01 4.11 3.68
C VAL A 154 15.21 3.65 2.48
N LEU A 155 14.07 4.30 2.24
CA LEU A 155 13.23 4.10 1.07
C LEU A 155 13.49 5.21 0.05
N TYR A 156 13.42 4.87 -1.23
CA TYR A 156 13.35 5.82 -2.33
C TYR A 156 11.90 6.25 -2.52
N GLN A 157 11.69 7.55 -2.64
CA GLN A 157 10.36 8.15 -2.76
C GLN A 157 10.20 8.80 -4.13
N LYS A 158 9.03 8.59 -4.77
CA LYS A 158 8.69 9.22 -6.03
C LYS A 158 7.22 9.65 -6.04
N THR A 159 6.98 10.86 -6.51
CA THR A 159 5.63 11.35 -6.83
C THR A 159 5.37 11.13 -8.32
N MET A 160 4.21 10.55 -8.64
CA MET A 160 3.80 10.26 -10.01
C MET A 160 2.32 10.56 -10.21
N ASP A 161 1.93 10.74 -11.48
CA ASP A 161 0.54 11.03 -11.82
C ASP A 161 -0.34 9.78 -11.65
N VAL A 162 -1.54 9.98 -11.13
CA VAL A 162 -2.57 8.94 -11.04
C VAL A 162 -3.28 8.84 -12.37
N THR A 163 -3.38 7.64 -12.91
CA THR A 163 -4.03 7.36 -14.19
C THR A 163 -5.08 6.26 -14.07
N TYR A 164 -5.96 6.20 -15.06
CA TYR A 164 -7.00 5.16 -15.21
C TYR A 164 -7.18 4.82 -16.68
N GLN A 165 -7.76 3.64 -16.96
CA GLN A 165 -8.06 3.21 -18.32
C GLN A 165 -9.56 3.20 -18.55
N ILE A 166 -9.99 3.67 -19.75
CA ILE A 166 -11.36 3.54 -20.24
C ILE A 166 -11.37 2.36 -21.22
N THR A 167 -12.22 1.37 -20.95
CA THR A 167 -12.35 0.15 -21.76
C THR A 167 -13.67 0.13 -22.52
N ASN A 168 -13.74 -0.74 -23.54
CA ASN A 168 -14.93 -0.97 -24.36
C ASN A 168 -15.46 0.29 -25.09
N ALA A 169 -14.59 1.25 -25.36
CA ALA A 169 -14.92 2.37 -26.22
C ALA A 169 -14.90 1.97 -27.69
N PRO A 170 -15.84 2.45 -28.54
CA PRO A 170 -15.76 2.30 -29.98
C PRO A 170 -14.48 2.93 -30.53
N ALA A 171 -13.93 2.37 -31.63
CA ALA A 171 -12.66 2.81 -32.19
C ALA A 171 -12.65 4.29 -32.64
N ASN A 172 -13.83 4.81 -33.01
CA ASN A 172 -14.00 6.20 -33.46
C ASN A 172 -14.40 7.17 -32.35
N PHE A 173 -14.52 6.70 -31.08
CA PHE A 173 -14.93 7.53 -29.95
C PHE A 173 -13.79 8.44 -29.47
N ASP A 174 -14.10 9.69 -29.18
CA ASP A 174 -13.14 10.69 -28.68
C ASP A 174 -12.92 10.54 -27.16
N LEU A 175 -11.96 9.66 -26.84
CA LEU A 175 -11.58 9.42 -25.43
C LEU A 175 -10.97 10.65 -24.77
N ASP A 176 -10.30 11.53 -25.53
CA ASP A 176 -9.64 12.70 -24.97
C ASP A 176 -10.67 13.75 -24.57
N ALA A 177 -11.73 13.94 -25.35
CA ALA A 177 -12.85 14.80 -24.99
C ALA A 177 -13.57 14.31 -23.72
N LEU A 178 -13.75 12.98 -23.57
CA LEU A 178 -14.33 12.42 -22.33
C LEU A 178 -13.41 12.58 -21.14
N LYS A 179 -12.11 12.32 -21.28
CA LYS A 179 -11.11 12.47 -20.19
C LYS A 179 -11.04 13.89 -19.66
N GLN A 180 -11.30 14.91 -20.49
CA GLN A 180 -11.35 16.31 -20.04
C GLN A 180 -12.54 16.59 -19.09
N ARG A 181 -13.58 15.75 -19.13
CA ARG A 181 -14.77 15.82 -18.27
C ARG A 181 -14.69 14.91 -17.04
N LEU A 182 -13.73 14.00 -17.03
CA LEU A 182 -13.51 13.08 -15.91
C LEU A 182 -12.49 13.69 -14.95
N HIS A 183 -12.88 13.77 -13.67
CA HIS A 183 -12.06 14.37 -12.63
C HIS A 183 -11.69 13.33 -11.58
N LEU A 184 -10.39 13.25 -11.29
CA LEU A 184 -9.85 12.51 -10.16
C LEU A 184 -9.84 13.40 -8.91
N SER A 185 -10.22 12.85 -7.75
CA SER A 185 -10.10 13.55 -6.46
C SER A 185 -8.64 13.83 -6.12
N GLU A 186 -7.73 12.93 -6.53
CA GLU A 186 -6.30 13.04 -6.34
C GLU A 186 -5.59 12.80 -7.69
N GLN A 187 -4.76 13.74 -8.10
CA GLN A 187 -4.08 13.67 -9.39
C GLN A 187 -2.67 13.06 -9.31
N GLN A 188 -2.08 13.05 -8.12
CA GLN A 188 -0.74 12.55 -7.88
C GLN A 188 -0.69 11.66 -6.65
N ILE A 189 0.16 10.67 -6.68
CA ILE A 189 0.46 9.77 -5.58
C ILE A 189 1.96 9.75 -5.32
N THR A 190 2.33 9.74 -4.04
CA THR A 190 3.71 9.57 -3.60
C THR A 190 3.88 8.18 -3.01
N LEU A 191 4.74 7.39 -3.62
CA LEU A 191 5.11 6.05 -3.15
C LEU A 191 6.57 6.03 -2.71
N ALA A 192 6.89 5.12 -1.78
CA ALA A 192 8.24 4.83 -1.34
C ALA A 192 8.54 3.33 -1.45
N ALA A 193 9.77 2.96 -1.81
CA ALA A 193 10.21 1.57 -1.93
C ALA A 193 11.70 1.43 -1.55
N PRO A 194 12.16 0.23 -1.12
CA PRO A 194 13.53 0.00 -0.66
C PRO A 194 14.58 0.04 -1.77
N ASN A 195 14.16 0.08 -3.01
CA ASN A 195 15.05 0.04 -4.17
C ASN A 195 14.64 1.04 -5.26
N THR A 196 15.48 1.17 -6.29
CA THR A 196 15.27 2.06 -7.44
C THR A 196 14.21 1.54 -8.44
N SER A 197 13.46 0.48 -8.13
CA SER A 197 12.42 -0.06 -9.03
C SER A 197 11.35 0.96 -9.41
N MET A 198 11.18 2.01 -8.59
CA MET A 198 10.29 3.13 -8.92
C MET A 198 10.81 4.06 -10.02
N GLU A 199 12.09 4.02 -10.37
CA GLU A 199 12.62 4.86 -11.46
C GLU A 199 11.94 4.54 -12.79
N GLU A 200 11.55 3.28 -13.02
CA GLU A 200 10.88 2.82 -14.23
C GLU A 200 9.38 3.14 -14.25
N MET A 201 8.77 3.43 -13.09
CA MET A 201 7.37 3.81 -13.01
C MET A 201 7.19 5.29 -13.36
N SER A 202 6.45 5.58 -14.44
CA SER A 202 6.12 6.96 -14.85
C SER A 202 4.77 7.42 -14.31
N GLU A 203 3.85 6.51 -14.07
CA GLU A 203 2.46 6.75 -13.65
C GLU A 203 1.94 5.64 -12.77
N PHE A 204 0.94 5.91 -11.97
CA PHE A 204 0.24 4.94 -11.13
C PHE A 204 -1.18 4.70 -11.64
N ASN A 205 -1.45 3.52 -12.20
CA ASN A 205 -2.75 3.16 -12.70
C ASN A 205 -3.63 2.60 -11.58
N ILE A 206 -4.76 3.28 -11.28
CA ILE A 206 -5.71 2.87 -10.23
C ILE A 206 -6.73 1.83 -10.71
N GLY A 207 -6.82 1.57 -12.02
CA GLY A 207 -7.74 0.59 -12.57
C GLY A 207 -8.36 1.00 -13.89
N SER A 208 -9.45 0.33 -14.25
CA SER A 208 -10.17 0.59 -15.48
C SER A 208 -11.67 0.74 -15.23
N VAL A 209 -12.33 1.53 -16.08
CA VAL A 209 -13.77 1.70 -16.15
C VAL A 209 -14.27 1.41 -17.57
N ALA A 210 -15.36 0.70 -17.70
CA ALA A 210 -15.97 0.51 -19.02
C ALA A 210 -16.78 1.77 -19.40
N LEU A 211 -16.64 2.23 -20.65
CA LEU A 211 -17.35 3.43 -21.13
C LEU A 211 -18.86 3.36 -20.86
N ARG A 212 -19.48 2.18 -20.97
CA ARG A 212 -20.90 1.95 -20.72
C ARG A 212 -21.34 2.17 -19.28
N ASP A 213 -20.40 2.18 -18.32
CA ASP A 213 -20.68 2.37 -16.90
C ASP A 213 -20.63 3.86 -16.51
N ILE A 214 -20.18 4.73 -17.42
CA ILE A 214 -20.05 6.17 -17.20
C ILE A 214 -21.38 6.85 -17.53
N ASP A 215 -22.30 6.91 -16.56
CA ASP A 215 -23.59 7.63 -16.66
C ASP A 215 -23.45 9.10 -16.20
N LEU A 216 -24.51 9.90 -16.32
CA LEU A 216 -24.52 11.33 -15.98
C LEU A 216 -24.16 11.63 -14.52
N ASP A 217 -24.45 10.71 -13.62
CA ASP A 217 -24.15 10.79 -12.19
C ASP A 217 -22.93 9.95 -11.80
N TYR A 218 -22.07 9.59 -12.78
CA TYR A 218 -20.93 8.72 -12.54
C TYR A 218 -20.00 9.29 -11.48
N SER A 219 -19.83 8.52 -10.43
CA SER A 219 -18.82 8.71 -9.38
C SER A 219 -18.45 7.36 -8.81
N ASN A 220 -17.20 6.97 -8.95
CA ASN A 220 -16.71 5.67 -8.49
C ASN A 220 -15.40 5.80 -7.72
N ASP A 221 -15.31 5.09 -6.60
CA ASP A 221 -14.14 5.05 -5.74
C ASP A 221 -13.24 3.87 -6.12
N PHE A 222 -11.99 4.18 -6.40
CA PHE A 222 -10.93 3.21 -6.66
C PHE A 222 -10.05 3.08 -5.42
N VAL A 223 -9.90 1.86 -4.91
CA VAL A 223 -8.93 1.58 -3.85
C VAL A 223 -7.53 1.62 -4.42
N VAL A 224 -6.65 2.35 -3.76
CA VAL A 224 -5.23 2.43 -4.11
C VAL A 224 -4.54 1.14 -3.66
N ASN A 225 -4.40 0.19 -4.58
CA ASN A 225 -3.70 -1.07 -4.33
C ASN A 225 -2.22 -0.90 -4.66
N VAL A 226 -1.41 -0.73 -3.62
CA VAL A 226 0.04 -0.60 -3.73
C VAL A 226 0.67 -2.00 -3.64
N PRO A 227 1.67 -2.35 -4.47
CA PRO A 227 2.40 -3.61 -4.33
C PRO A 227 3.06 -3.76 -2.96
N ASP A 228 3.25 -5.01 -2.49
CA ASP A 228 3.71 -5.33 -1.13
C ASP A 228 5.05 -4.66 -0.73
N ASP A 229 5.94 -4.39 -1.69
CA ASP A 229 7.22 -3.75 -1.44
C ASP A 229 7.17 -2.21 -1.44
N TYR A 230 5.99 -1.62 -1.63
CA TYR A 230 5.81 -0.17 -1.72
C TYR A 230 4.99 0.37 -0.56
N VAL A 231 5.37 1.53 -0.08
CA VAL A 231 4.66 2.27 0.98
C VAL A 231 3.98 3.50 0.37
N ASN A 232 2.68 3.63 0.62
CA ASN A 232 1.92 4.82 0.21
C ASN A 232 2.17 5.96 1.21
N GLN A 233 2.86 7.00 0.75
CA GLN A 233 3.19 8.19 1.54
C GLN A 233 2.17 9.35 1.35
N SER A 234 1.15 9.17 0.49
CA SER A 234 0.22 10.25 0.13
C SER A 234 -0.86 10.51 1.18
N GLY A 235 -1.07 9.58 2.13
CA GLY A 235 -2.06 9.72 3.20
C GLY A 235 -3.51 9.41 2.79
N PHE A 236 -3.77 9.00 1.54
CA PHE A 236 -5.08 8.53 1.07
C PHE A 236 -4.99 7.09 0.56
N SER A 237 -6.06 6.34 0.71
CA SER A 237 -6.18 4.95 0.25
C SER A 237 -7.25 4.75 -0.83
N THR A 238 -7.92 5.83 -1.23
CA THR A 238 -9.01 5.80 -2.20
C THR A 238 -8.93 7.04 -3.09
N VAL A 239 -9.19 6.86 -4.39
CA VAL A 239 -9.29 7.95 -5.37
C VAL A 239 -10.65 7.85 -6.02
N THR A 240 -11.41 8.94 -6.02
CA THR A 240 -12.71 9.04 -6.67
C THR A 240 -12.56 9.57 -8.09
N LEU A 241 -13.13 8.86 -9.07
CA LEU A 241 -13.26 9.31 -10.46
C LEU A 241 -14.72 9.71 -10.69
N SER A 242 -14.98 10.97 -11.08
CA SER A 242 -16.30 11.52 -11.30
C SER A 242 -16.42 12.20 -12.66
N LEU A 243 -17.63 12.18 -13.23
CA LEU A 243 -17.95 12.86 -14.50
C LEU A 243 -18.50 14.28 -14.23
N ASP A 244 -17.92 15.27 -14.89
CA ASP A 244 -18.60 16.56 -15.08
C ASP A 244 -19.65 16.41 -16.20
N SER A 245 -20.90 16.28 -15.79
CA SER A 245 -22.04 16.11 -16.71
C SER A 245 -22.69 17.41 -17.15
N ALA A 246 -22.08 18.58 -16.89
CA ALA A 246 -22.55 19.85 -17.41
C ALA A 246 -22.67 19.77 -18.94
N ASP A 247 -23.79 20.23 -19.49
CA ASP A 247 -24.14 20.18 -20.92
C ASP A 247 -24.34 18.79 -21.54
N LEU A 248 -24.24 17.72 -20.75
CA LEU A 248 -24.55 16.37 -21.19
C LEU A 248 -26.03 16.05 -20.97
N VAL A 249 -26.62 15.37 -21.95
CA VAL A 249 -27.99 14.87 -21.86
C VAL A 249 -28.04 13.39 -22.22
N LYS A 250 -29.05 12.70 -21.67
CA LYS A 250 -29.30 11.28 -21.92
C LYS A 250 -30.62 11.13 -22.67
N LYS A 251 -30.61 10.43 -23.80
CA LYS A 251 -31.82 10.12 -24.59
C LYS A 251 -31.85 8.63 -24.95
N ASP A 252 -33.04 8.08 -25.06
CA ASP A 252 -33.27 6.69 -25.48
C ASP A 252 -33.50 6.62 -27.00
N PHE A 253 -32.84 5.65 -27.62
CA PHE A 253 -32.96 5.36 -29.06
C PHE A 253 -33.29 3.88 -29.27
N VAL A 254 -33.92 3.57 -30.41
CA VAL A 254 -34.14 2.19 -30.84
C VAL A 254 -33.29 1.93 -32.09
N ILE A 255 -32.25 1.14 -31.95
CA ILE A 255 -31.32 0.76 -33.00
C ILE A 255 -31.87 -0.45 -33.73
N SER A 256 -31.91 -0.41 -35.04
CA SER A 256 -32.27 -1.53 -35.93
C SER A 256 -31.07 -2.04 -36.74
N ASP A 257 -30.00 -1.26 -36.84
CA ASP A 257 -28.75 -1.64 -37.48
C ASP A 257 -27.86 -2.39 -36.46
N ILE A 258 -28.00 -3.74 -36.46
CA ILE A 258 -27.30 -4.64 -35.55
C ILE A 258 -26.51 -5.64 -36.42
N GLY A 259 -25.19 -5.55 -36.36
CA GLY A 259 -24.27 -6.36 -37.15
C GLY A 259 -23.35 -7.27 -36.33
N VAL A 260 -22.70 -8.18 -37.03
CA VAL A 260 -21.62 -9.02 -36.50
C VAL A 260 -20.32 -8.66 -37.24
N VAL A 261 -19.25 -8.45 -36.49
CA VAL A 261 -17.91 -8.17 -37.00
C VAL A 261 -16.92 -9.23 -36.51
N ASN A 262 -15.82 -9.40 -37.23
CA ASN A 262 -14.75 -10.36 -36.91
C ASN A 262 -15.26 -11.81 -36.72
N ALA A 263 -16.29 -12.20 -37.47
CA ALA A 263 -16.85 -13.54 -37.38
C ALA A 263 -15.86 -14.61 -37.89
N PRO A 264 -15.69 -15.74 -37.16
CA PRO A 264 -14.89 -16.86 -37.63
C PRO A 264 -15.57 -17.52 -38.85
N GLY A 265 -14.79 -17.89 -39.88
CA GLY A 265 -15.30 -18.48 -41.09
C GLY A 265 -15.89 -19.90 -40.98
N THR A 266 -15.92 -20.47 -39.80
CA THR A 266 -16.48 -21.82 -39.52
C THR A 266 -18.00 -21.82 -39.36
N TYR A 267 -18.60 -20.65 -39.14
CA TYR A 267 -20.03 -20.45 -38.98
C TYR A 267 -20.51 -19.23 -39.75
N ASP A 268 -21.72 -19.31 -40.24
CA ASP A 268 -22.49 -18.18 -40.77
C ASP A 268 -23.34 -17.62 -39.63
N PHE A 269 -23.09 -16.38 -39.24
CA PHE A 269 -23.74 -15.76 -38.08
C PHE A 269 -24.89 -14.84 -38.48
N ASN A 270 -26.01 -15.01 -37.80
CA ASN A 270 -27.20 -14.17 -37.94
C ASN A 270 -27.58 -13.54 -36.62
N VAL A 271 -27.92 -12.27 -36.61
CA VAL A 271 -28.47 -11.59 -35.46
C VAL A 271 -29.95 -11.88 -35.35
N LEU A 272 -30.38 -12.41 -34.19
CA LEU A 272 -31.78 -12.72 -33.93
C LEU A 272 -32.53 -11.51 -33.35
N THR A 273 -31.83 -10.61 -32.69
CA THR A 273 -32.38 -9.37 -32.11
C THR A 273 -32.62 -8.36 -33.22
N GLN A 274 -33.87 -8.00 -33.46
CA GLN A 274 -34.26 -7.10 -34.54
C GLN A 274 -34.15 -5.60 -34.19
N GLN A 275 -34.33 -5.30 -32.90
CA GLN A 275 -34.29 -3.95 -32.36
C GLN A 275 -33.66 -3.96 -30.97
N LEU A 276 -32.87 -2.94 -30.69
CA LEU A 276 -32.21 -2.76 -29.40
C LEU A 276 -32.51 -1.34 -28.87
N LYS A 277 -33.19 -1.26 -27.75
CA LYS A 277 -33.39 0.01 -27.06
C LYS A 277 -32.12 0.34 -26.26
N VAL A 278 -31.53 1.51 -26.52
CA VAL A 278 -30.29 1.98 -25.88
C VAL A 278 -30.42 3.38 -25.36
N SER A 279 -29.73 3.67 -24.25
CA SER A 279 -29.60 5.02 -23.71
C SER A 279 -28.26 5.60 -24.13
N ILE A 280 -28.28 6.73 -24.79
CA ILE A 280 -27.10 7.44 -25.31
C ILE A 280 -26.92 8.73 -24.51
N ILE A 281 -25.67 9.02 -24.17
CA ILE A 281 -25.25 10.28 -23.55
C ILE A 281 -24.37 11.04 -24.54
N GLY A 282 -24.50 12.35 -24.54
CA GLY A 282 -23.68 13.25 -25.34
C GLY A 282 -24.00 14.72 -25.06
N PRO A 283 -23.23 15.65 -25.67
CA PRO A 283 -23.51 17.07 -25.59
C PRO A 283 -24.91 17.40 -26.09
N ALA A 284 -25.61 18.35 -25.44
CA ALA A 284 -27.01 18.64 -25.70
C ALA A 284 -27.28 19.05 -27.16
N ASP A 285 -26.41 19.86 -27.75
CA ASP A 285 -26.47 20.27 -29.14
C ASP A 285 -26.34 19.12 -30.13
N VAL A 286 -25.42 18.19 -29.87
CA VAL A 286 -25.22 16.97 -30.68
C VAL A 286 -26.44 16.06 -30.53
N MET A 287 -26.96 15.89 -29.32
CA MET A 287 -28.09 15.01 -29.04
C MET A 287 -29.43 15.51 -29.61
N ASP A 288 -29.56 16.80 -29.95
CA ASP A 288 -30.73 17.36 -30.62
C ASP A 288 -30.75 17.01 -32.13
N GLU A 289 -29.60 16.73 -32.74
CA GLU A 289 -29.45 16.37 -34.15
C GLU A 289 -29.19 14.88 -34.39
N LEU A 290 -29.10 14.08 -33.32
CA LEU A 290 -28.78 12.64 -33.40
C LEU A 290 -30.04 11.84 -33.74
N ASP A 291 -29.97 11.05 -34.81
CA ASP A 291 -31.01 10.10 -35.22
C ASP A 291 -30.59 8.64 -34.89
N ALA A 292 -31.59 7.76 -34.69
CA ALA A 292 -31.36 6.34 -34.47
C ALA A 292 -30.60 5.65 -35.60
N SER A 293 -30.74 6.17 -36.85
CA SER A 293 -30.03 5.68 -38.02
C SER A 293 -28.53 6.00 -38.04
N ASP A 294 -28.09 6.96 -37.19
CA ASP A 294 -26.66 7.26 -37.04
C ASP A 294 -25.95 6.27 -36.09
N LEU A 295 -26.73 5.42 -35.41
CA LEU A 295 -26.26 4.45 -34.39
C LEU A 295 -26.23 3.04 -34.94
N THR A 296 -25.13 2.32 -34.65
CA THR A 296 -24.93 0.92 -35.03
C THR A 296 -24.54 0.11 -33.79
N ALA A 297 -25.11 -1.09 -33.65
CA ALA A 297 -24.72 -2.04 -32.62
C ALA A 297 -23.91 -3.19 -33.25
N ASN A 298 -22.64 -3.35 -32.91
CA ASN A 298 -21.75 -4.35 -33.46
C ASN A 298 -21.40 -5.42 -32.41
N VAL A 299 -21.65 -6.68 -32.75
CA VAL A 299 -21.20 -7.85 -31.99
C VAL A 299 -19.86 -8.28 -32.55
N ASP A 300 -18.79 -8.06 -31.77
CA ASP A 300 -17.44 -8.46 -32.17
C ASP A 300 -17.15 -9.90 -31.69
N LEU A 301 -16.98 -10.80 -32.66
CA LEU A 301 -16.73 -12.21 -32.44
C LEU A 301 -15.24 -12.60 -32.48
N LEU A 302 -14.31 -11.64 -32.40
CA LEU A 302 -12.88 -11.92 -32.39
C LEU A 302 -12.49 -12.83 -31.20
N SER A 303 -12.99 -12.53 -30.01
CA SER A 303 -12.74 -13.35 -28.82
C SER A 303 -13.42 -14.73 -28.91
N TYR A 304 -14.56 -14.84 -29.57
CA TYR A 304 -15.24 -16.10 -29.79
C TYR A 304 -14.41 -17.03 -30.72
N SER A 305 -13.73 -16.48 -31.72
CA SER A 305 -12.89 -17.25 -32.64
C SER A 305 -11.74 -17.98 -31.94
N THR A 306 -11.24 -17.44 -30.84
CA THR A 306 -10.16 -18.04 -30.03
C THR A 306 -10.66 -19.09 -29.04
N GLN A 307 -11.94 -19.05 -28.65
CA GLN A 307 -12.57 -19.99 -27.72
C GLN A 307 -13.36 -21.12 -28.43
N ALA A 308 -13.68 -20.96 -29.69
CA ALA A 308 -14.60 -21.81 -30.46
C ALA A 308 -14.07 -23.23 -30.82
N GLY A 309 -12.91 -23.63 -30.33
CA GLY A 309 -12.39 -24.98 -30.57
C GLY A 309 -13.16 -26.13 -29.87
N ALA A 310 -14.24 -25.83 -29.11
CA ALA A 310 -14.85 -26.80 -28.21
C ALA A 310 -16.32 -27.15 -28.47
N VAL A 311 -17.03 -26.48 -29.41
CA VAL A 311 -18.45 -26.75 -29.63
C VAL A 311 -18.63 -27.42 -30.99
N ASP A 312 -18.78 -28.75 -30.99
CA ASP A 312 -19.10 -29.54 -32.17
C ASP A 312 -20.63 -29.60 -32.37
N SER A 313 -21.24 -28.45 -32.70
CA SER A 313 -22.67 -28.32 -32.95
C SER A 313 -22.91 -27.64 -34.30
N ASP A 314 -23.90 -28.13 -35.05
CA ASP A 314 -24.27 -27.53 -36.33
C ASP A 314 -24.92 -26.15 -36.17
N THR A 315 -25.50 -25.89 -35.00
CA THR A 315 -26.13 -24.60 -34.70
C THR A 315 -25.75 -24.20 -33.25
N ILE A 316 -25.31 -22.97 -33.08
CA ILE A 316 -24.99 -22.36 -31.79
C ILE A 316 -25.82 -21.08 -31.62
N THR A 317 -26.30 -20.83 -30.42
CA THR A 317 -27.02 -19.57 -30.07
C THR A 317 -26.48 -19.04 -28.76
N PHE A 318 -26.17 -17.76 -28.72
CA PHE A 318 -25.66 -17.11 -27.51
C PHE A 318 -26.03 -15.63 -27.46
N ASN A 319 -25.96 -15.05 -26.29
CA ASN A 319 -26.15 -13.62 -26.08
C ASN A 319 -24.77 -12.95 -25.91
N TYR A 320 -24.61 -11.84 -26.62
CA TYR A 320 -23.37 -11.08 -26.61
C TYR A 320 -23.63 -9.61 -26.30
N THR A 321 -22.66 -8.95 -25.65
CA THR A 321 -22.72 -7.51 -25.39
C THR A 321 -22.22 -6.76 -26.60
N PRO A 322 -23.07 -6.00 -27.31
CA PRO A 322 -22.66 -5.27 -28.50
C PRO A 322 -21.85 -4.01 -28.14
N THR A 323 -20.95 -3.60 -28.98
CA THR A 323 -20.37 -2.26 -28.95
C THR A 323 -21.29 -1.34 -29.77
N ILE A 324 -21.76 -0.25 -29.14
CA ILE A 324 -22.61 0.73 -29.80
C ILE A 324 -21.75 1.89 -30.25
N SER A 325 -21.78 2.21 -31.53
CA SER A 325 -21.02 3.28 -32.16
C SER A 325 -21.94 4.25 -32.91
N CYS A 326 -21.53 5.49 -33.01
CA CYS A 326 -22.18 6.51 -33.82
C CYS A 326 -21.30 6.83 -35.03
N SER A 327 -21.90 6.84 -36.23
CA SER A 327 -21.18 7.16 -37.46
C SER A 327 -20.98 8.66 -37.69
N LYS A 328 -21.88 9.49 -37.16
CA LYS A 328 -21.92 10.93 -37.38
C LYS A 328 -21.13 11.71 -36.33
N TYR A 329 -21.16 11.28 -35.04
CA TYR A 329 -20.53 11.98 -33.92
C TYR A 329 -19.65 11.02 -33.13
N ASN A 330 -18.50 11.52 -32.68
CA ASN A 330 -17.52 10.75 -31.89
C ASN A 330 -17.55 11.08 -30.38
N THR A 331 -18.46 11.97 -29.95
CA THR A 331 -18.58 12.44 -28.54
C THR A 331 -19.82 11.89 -27.83
N VAL A 332 -20.51 10.92 -28.44
CA VAL A 332 -21.69 10.26 -27.86
C VAL A 332 -21.37 8.82 -27.54
N TRP A 333 -21.91 8.31 -26.43
CA TRP A 333 -21.69 6.93 -26.01
C TRP A 333 -22.94 6.31 -25.39
N ALA A 334 -23.02 4.98 -25.46
CA ALA A 334 -24.11 4.22 -24.86
C ALA A 334 -23.78 3.84 -23.41
N VAL A 335 -24.78 3.94 -22.53
CA VAL A 335 -24.68 3.55 -21.11
C VAL A 335 -25.68 2.47 -20.80
N GLY A 336 -25.25 1.50 -19.97
CA GLY A 336 -26.03 0.35 -19.51
C GLY A 336 -25.58 -0.96 -20.16
N ASP A 337 -26.20 -2.03 -19.67
CA ASP A 337 -25.95 -3.41 -20.13
C ASP A 337 -26.94 -3.82 -21.21
N TYR A 338 -26.42 -4.14 -22.40
CA TYR A 338 -27.21 -4.58 -23.55
C TYR A 338 -26.83 -6.00 -23.93
N ARG A 339 -27.81 -6.74 -24.44
CA ARG A 339 -27.63 -8.12 -24.93
C ARG A 339 -28.26 -8.29 -26.31
N VAL A 340 -27.48 -8.85 -27.19
CA VAL A 340 -27.91 -9.21 -28.57
C VAL A 340 -27.81 -10.73 -28.73
N ALA A 341 -28.90 -11.35 -29.13
CA ALA A 341 -28.94 -12.77 -29.45
C ALA A 341 -28.39 -13.02 -30.85
N VAL A 342 -27.38 -13.87 -30.94
CA VAL A 342 -26.73 -14.24 -32.18
C VAL A 342 -26.82 -15.75 -32.38
N GLN A 343 -27.12 -16.18 -33.58
CA GLN A 343 -27.12 -17.59 -34.01
C GLN A 343 -26.02 -17.80 -35.04
N GLY A 344 -25.16 -18.78 -34.81
CA GLY A 344 -24.21 -19.29 -35.81
C GLY A 344 -24.67 -20.63 -36.33
N VAL A 345 -24.70 -20.78 -37.65
CA VAL A 345 -24.93 -22.06 -38.34
C VAL A 345 -23.63 -22.48 -38.99
N ARG A 346 -23.22 -23.73 -38.82
CA ARG A 346 -21.97 -24.24 -39.38
C ARG A 346 -21.94 -24.04 -40.88
N SER A 347 -20.93 -23.37 -41.38
CA SER A 347 -20.74 -23.18 -42.83
C SER A 347 -20.49 -24.53 -43.49
N ALA A 348 -21.22 -24.83 -44.59
CA ALA A 348 -21.01 -26.04 -45.35
C ALA A 348 -19.56 -26.02 -45.89
N ALA A 349 -18.78 -27.05 -45.58
CA ALA A 349 -17.45 -27.20 -46.11
C ALA A 349 -17.54 -27.23 -47.66
N THR A 350 -16.99 -26.22 -48.30
CA THR A 350 -16.86 -26.23 -49.78
C THR A 350 -15.83 -27.31 -50.14
N THR A 351 -16.32 -28.52 -50.39
CA THR A 351 -15.50 -29.56 -51.01
C THR A 351 -15.19 -29.10 -52.43
N THR A 352 -14.03 -28.51 -52.64
CA THR A 352 -13.43 -28.40 -53.94
C THR A 352 -13.15 -29.82 -54.40
N ALA A 353 -14.09 -30.39 -55.21
CA ALA A 353 -13.85 -31.63 -55.90
C ALA A 353 -12.68 -31.40 -56.86
N GLY A 354 -11.52 -31.88 -56.43
CA GLY A 354 -10.37 -31.98 -57.33
C GLY A 354 -10.74 -32.85 -58.49
N ALA A 355 -10.82 -32.23 -59.66
CA ALA A 355 -10.96 -32.94 -60.93
C ALA A 355 -9.79 -33.91 -61.06
N GLY A 356 -10.09 -35.21 -60.94
CA GLY A 356 -9.14 -36.28 -61.16
C GLY A 356 -8.66 -36.27 -62.63
N GLN A 357 -7.42 -35.93 -62.77
CA GLN A 357 -6.75 -36.25 -64.02
C GLN A 357 -6.41 -37.73 -64.03
N ASN A 358 -7.09 -38.45 -64.97
CA ASN A 358 -6.72 -39.80 -65.32
C ASN A 358 -5.30 -39.81 -66.02
N PRO A 359 -4.36 -40.66 -65.57
CA PRO A 359 -3.13 -40.83 -66.34
C PRO A 359 -3.36 -41.66 -67.59
N SER A 360 -3.19 -41.03 -68.73
CA SER A 360 -3.13 -41.72 -70.02
C SER A 360 -1.92 -42.66 -70.04
N THR A 361 -2.20 -43.94 -70.31
CA THR A 361 -1.23 -44.97 -70.66
C THR A 361 -0.52 -44.65 -71.95
N VAL A 362 0.77 -44.45 -71.90
CA VAL A 362 1.65 -44.43 -73.10
C VAL A 362 2.19 -45.84 -73.33
N THR A 363 1.79 -46.44 -74.40
CA THR A 363 2.30 -47.71 -74.97
C THR A 363 3.64 -47.43 -75.63
N THR A 364 4.72 -48.06 -75.23
CA THR A 364 5.99 -48.12 -75.90
C THR A 364 5.90 -49.14 -77.01
N ALA A 365 6.17 -48.68 -78.26
CA ALA A 365 6.58 -49.59 -79.31
C ALA A 365 8.05 -49.34 -79.62
N GLY A 366 8.84 -50.40 -79.62
CA GLY A 366 10.26 -50.40 -79.86
C GLY A 366 10.59 -50.35 -81.38
N ASN A 367 11.79 -50.01 -81.66
CA ASN A 367 12.73 -50.63 -82.51
C ASN A 367 13.79 -49.67 -83.06
N ASN A 368 14.91 -50.05 -82.96
CA ASN A 368 16.26 -50.09 -83.50
C ASN A 368 17.26 -49.26 -82.81
#